data_1f24cf30dc97a933bb5617373968b595
#
_entry.id   1f24cf30dc97a933bb5617373968b595
#
_cell.length_a   1.000
_cell.length_b   1.000
_cell.length_c   1.000
_cell.angle_alpha   90.00
_cell.angle_beta   90.00
_cell.angle_gamma   90.00
#
_symmetry.space_group_name_H-M   'P 1'
#
loop_
_entity.id
_entity.type
_entity.pdbx_description
1 polymer ?
#
loop_
_entity_poly.entity_id
_entity_poly.type
_entity_poly.pdbx_seq_one_letter_code
_entity_poly.pdbx_strand_id
1 'polypeptide(L)'
;MALASSPAQRVIWQDIINFVERHPSNGSHCMKIRKLSLIAIAFLLLPSWVRASLDVELQGLEGEAQQNVATYLAAIAPEERDGSYRFKARVERDVRQALQAVGYYQPKITLNAPEGDTLVVSVNPGPPVNVAQVDVVFSGEAAMDDDFHSLKAKGPQPGHRLNHSDYESLKSQIQSLAVKKGYFDGRFTQARLEVAPDRQQAFIRLHFASGKRYHFGAIDYQGSQIQHKRLDTLRDFSPGDLYQVTDLGEFNQALANTGWFASALVQADMEDAEDNEVPIKVTLTPEARNKFETGVGYSTDIGPRLKLNWRKPWYNSRGHSLSTSLAVSQPEQTLTSTYKVPLDDVSREYYQVQLGLKNTDQRDTTSFEATTSVSRHWLYDTGWQRSVSLRWLYENYSQGQDEDIVSVVLPGVNVTRTRVRGGLMPHWGDKQSLTLEAADPAWLSDISLLRLQGRSAWIRSLNKNHRGLLRVDGGALISEEFREAPPSLRFFAGGDNSIRGYGYETVSPVDDSGQLSGARYMLTGTLEYQYRLGGNWWWAVFADGGDAWTNHLSWKRAAGTGIRWSSPVGPIRLDVAHGFDNDDDDFRVHLTLGPEL
;
A
#
# COMPACT_ATOMS: atom_id res chain seq x y z
N MET A 1 -5.84 -10.89 -7.22
CA MET A 1 -4.38 -10.82 -6.95
C MET A 1 -3.75 -12.05 -7.58
N ALA A 2 -3.23 -11.93 -8.78
CA ALA A 2 -2.45 -12.97 -9.43
C ALA A 2 -0.98 -12.62 -9.19
N LEU A 3 -0.30 -13.41 -8.38
CA LEU A 3 1.15 -13.35 -8.21
C LEU A 3 1.79 -13.81 -9.53
N ALA A 4 2.47 -12.90 -10.20
CA ALA A 4 3.30 -13.22 -11.34
C ALA A 4 4.49 -14.06 -10.84
N SER A 5 4.44 -15.37 -11.04
CA SER A 5 5.58 -16.26 -10.85
C SER A 5 6.58 -16.03 -11.99
N SER A 6 7.86 -15.92 -11.65
CA SER A 6 8.96 -15.75 -12.61
C SER A 6 9.02 -16.92 -13.63
N PRO A 7 9.57 -16.69 -14.83
CA PRO A 7 9.67 -17.73 -15.87
C PRO A 7 10.37 -19.03 -15.41
N ALA A 8 11.29 -18.93 -14.46
CA ALA A 8 12.01 -20.10 -13.90
C ALA A 8 11.13 -21.04 -13.05
N GLN A 9 10.10 -20.52 -12.40
CA GLN A 9 9.18 -21.35 -11.62
C GLN A 9 8.17 -22.11 -12.48
N ARG A 10 7.83 -21.63 -13.67
CA ARG A 10 6.93 -22.33 -14.60
C ARG A 10 7.56 -23.58 -15.20
N VAL A 11 8.86 -23.60 -15.43
CA VAL A 11 9.56 -24.77 -15.99
C VAL A 11 9.58 -25.92 -14.99
N ILE A 12 9.82 -25.65 -13.70
CA ILE A 12 9.87 -26.69 -12.66
C ILE A 12 8.50 -27.34 -12.44
N TRP A 13 7.40 -26.59 -12.50
CA TRP A 13 6.05 -27.16 -12.35
C TRP A 13 5.60 -27.97 -13.58
N GLN A 14 6.03 -27.60 -14.76
CA GLN A 14 5.71 -28.34 -16.00
C GLN A 14 6.39 -29.70 -16.03
N ASP A 15 7.61 -29.79 -15.52
CA ASP A 15 8.36 -31.05 -15.44
C ASP A 15 7.81 -32.01 -14.38
N ILE A 16 7.28 -31.48 -13.26
CA ILE A 16 6.63 -32.29 -12.22
C ILE A 16 5.30 -32.87 -12.72
N ILE A 17 4.51 -32.09 -13.46
CA ILE A 17 3.23 -32.56 -14.02
C ILE A 17 3.48 -33.63 -15.10
N ASN A 18 4.48 -33.48 -15.94
CA ASN A 18 4.84 -34.43 -16.97
C ASN A 18 5.45 -35.74 -16.43
N PHE A 19 5.98 -35.72 -15.18
CA PHE A 19 6.50 -36.92 -14.52
C PHE A 19 5.40 -37.78 -13.92
N VAL A 20 4.30 -37.17 -13.45
CA VAL A 20 3.13 -37.86 -12.83
C VAL A 20 2.25 -38.55 -13.89
N GLU A 21 2.18 -38.01 -15.11
CA GLU A 21 1.30 -38.56 -16.16
C GLU A 21 1.91 -39.76 -16.94
N ARG A 22 3.19 -40.11 -16.75
CA ARG A 22 3.84 -41.14 -17.54
C ARG A 22 3.96 -42.53 -16.92
N HIS A 23 3.41 -42.80 -15.73
CA HIS A 23 3.44 -44.14 -15.14
C HIS A 23 2.08 -44.55 -14.53
N PRO A 24 1.27 -45.31 -15.29
CA PRO A 24 0.19 -46.06 -14.69
C PRO A 24 0.78 -47.31 -14.02
N SER A 25 0.43 -47.49 -12.74
CA SER A 25 0.79 -48.65 -11.94
C SER A 25 0.15 -49.93 -12.49
N ASN A 26 0.98 -50.92 -12.82
CA ASN A 26 0.51 -52.31 -12.81
C ASN A 26 1.49 -53.19 -12.01
N GLY A 27 0.88 -53.95 -11.12
CA GLY A 27 1.54 -54.66 -10.08
C GLY A 27 2.31 -55.95 -10.48
N SER A 28 2.94 -56.47 -9.47
CA SER A 28 3.65 -57.77 -9.38
C SER A 28 5.02 -57.85 -10.09
N HIS A 29 6.08 -57.69 -9.28
CA HIS A 29 7.12 -58.71 -9.12
C HIS A 29 8.15 -58.24 -8.06
N CYS A 30 8.08 -58.88 -6.93
CA CYS A 30 9.09 -58.87 -5.87
C CYS A 30 10.31 -59.72 -6.33
N MET A 31 11.51 -59.34 -5.86
CA MET A 31 12.75 -60.08 -5.95
C MET A 31 13.59 -59.92 -7.24
N LYS A 32 14.50 -58.95 -7.22
CA LYS A 32 15.89 -59.00 -7.69
C LYS A 32 16.58 -57.63 -7.81
N ILE A 33 16.63 -56.88 -6.70
CA ILE A 33 17.47 -55.65 -6.66
C ILE A 33 18.31 -55.72 -5.37
N ARG A 34 19.38 -56.53 -5.39
CA ARG A 34 20.34 -56.57 -4.26
C ARG A 34 21.80 -56.64 -4.70
N LYS A 35 22.13 -56.42 -5.98
CA LYS A 35 23.51 -56.44 -6.46
C LYS A 35 23.96 -55.27 -7.36
N LEU A 36 23.12 -54.26 -7.58
CA LEU A 36 23.53 -53.05 -8.33
C LEU A 36 23.76 -51.77 -7.46
N SER A 37 23.49 -51.85 -6.16
CA SER A 37 23.62 -50.71 -5.26
C SER A 37 25.04 -50.46 -4.72
N LEU A 38 26.00 -51.37 -4.95
CA LEU A 38 27.37 -51.24 -4.43
C LEU A 38 28.36 -50.62 -5.45
N ILE A 39 28.01 -50.51 -6.72
CA ILE A 39 28.85 -49.88 -7.74
C ILE A 39 28.52 -48.39 -7.90
N ALA A 40 27.30 -47.97 -7.62
CA ALA A 40 26.90 -46.55 -7.65
C ALA A 40 27.43 -45.74 -6.46
N ILE A 41 27.76 -46.37 -5.33
CA ILE A 41 28.32 -45.69 -4.14
C ILE A 41 29.84 -45.48 -4.26
N ALA A 42 30.56 -46.29 -5.08
CA ALA A 42 31.99 -46.12 -5.30
C ALA A 42 32.35 -44.98 -6.26
N PHE A 43 31.38 -44.45 -7.06
CA PHE A 43 31.59 -43.29 -7.94
C PHE A 43 31.27 -41.94 -7.27
N LEU A 44 30.69 -41.96 -6.07
CA LEU A 44 30.39 -40.75 -5.26
C LEU A 44 31.50 -40.39 -4.26
N LEU A 45 32.61 -41.15 -4.25
CA LEU A 45 33.78 -40.89 -3.38
C LEU A 45 35.04 -40.51 -4.16
N LEU A 46 34.88 -40.00 -5.38
CA LEU A 46 36.00 -39.24 -5.96
C LEU A 46 36.05 -37.92 -5.19
N PRO A 47 37.20 -37.58 -4.55
CA PRO A 47 37.36 -36.27 -3.97
C PRO A 47 37.19 -35.27 -5.12
N SER A 48 36.08 -34.52 -5.15
CA SER A 48 36.05 -33.27 -5.88
C SER A 48 37.23 -32.47 -5.31
N TRP A 49 38.24 -32.28 -6.13
CA TRP A 49 39.32 -31.35 -5.84
C TRP A 49 38.63 -29.96 -5.76
N VAL A 50 38.12 -29.61 -4.59
CA VAL A 50 37.77 -28.24 -4.26
C VAL A 50 39.12 -27.52 -4.36
N ARG A 51 39.38 -26.89 -5.51
CA ARG A 51 40.45 -25.90 -5.58
C ARG A 51 40.05 -24.86 -4.55
N ALA A 52 40.86 -24.72 -3.50
CA ALA A 52 40.69 -23.66 -2.52
C ALA A 52 40.67 -22.33 -3.29
N SER A 53 39.55 -21.64 -3.29
CA SER A 53 39.46 -20.29 -3.86
C SER A 53 40.22 -19.38 -2.92
N LEU A 54 41.16 -18.58 -3.43
CA LEU A 54 41.89 -17.61 -2.65
C LEU A 54 40.97 -16.46 -2.23
N ASP A 55 40.96 -16.15 -0.96
CA ASP A 55 40.41 -14.89 -0.47
C ASP A 55 41.36 -13.73 -0.80
N VAL A 56 40.81 -12.54 -1.02
CA VAL A 56 41.59 -11.35 -1.35
C VAL A 56 41.45 -10.37 -0.19
N GLU A 57 42.56 -10.11 0.51
CA GLU A 57 42.64 -9.10 1.57
C GLU A 57 43.24 -7.81 1.00
N LEU A 58 42.55 -6.69 1.23
CA LEU A 58 42.92 -5.37 0.74
C LEU A 58 43.52 -4.54 1.88
N GLN A 59 44.74 -4.01 1.66
CA GLN A 59 45.45 -3.17 2.64
C GLN A 59 45.87 -1.84 1.99
N GLY A 60 45.91 -0.77 2.84
CA GLY A 60 46.43 0.56 2.46
C GLY A 60 45.40 1.49 1.80
N LEU A 61 44.11 1.13 1.83
CA LEU A 61 43.01 1.98 1.35
C LEU A 61 41.99 2.22 2.45
N GLU A 62 41.33 3.37 2.39
CA GLU A 62 40.26 3.76 3.30
C GLU A 62 39.08 4.40 2.57
N GLY A 63 37.91 4.45 3.21
CA GLY A 63 36.72 5.13 2.73
C GLY A 63 36.22 4.62 1.38
N GLU A 64 35.88 5.56 0.49
CA GLU A 64 35.27 5.28 -0.83
C GLU A 64 36.19 4.48 -1.73
N ALA A 65 37.51 4.74 -1.70
CA ALA A 65 38.49 4.00 -2.51
C ALA A 65 38.53 2.52 -2.12
N GLN A 66 38.53 2.21 -0.82
CA GLN A 66 38.48 0.85 -0.30
C GLN A 66 37.17 0.15 -0.72
N GLN A 67 36.03 0.82 -0.56
CA GLN A 67 34.72 0.27 -0.89
C GLN A 67 34.59 -0.03 -2.39
N ASN A 68 35.08 0.88 -3.23
CA ASN A 68 35.03 0.69 -4.69
C ASN A 68 35.90 -0.49 -5.12
N VAL A 69 37.15 -0.57 -4.64
CA VAL A 69 38.04 -1.69 -4.94
C VAL A 69 37.47 -3.01 -4.43
N ALA A 70 36.92 -3.05 -3.22
CA ALA A 70 36.28 -4.24 -2.67
C ALA A 70 35.11 -4.73 -3.56
N THR A 71 34.31 -3.78 -4.11
CA THR A 71 33.21 -4.10 -5.03
C THR A 71 33.70 -4.75 -6.32
N TYR A 72 34.78 -4.21 -6.94
CA TYR A 72 35.37 -4.80 -8.14
C TYR A 72 35.95 -6.19 -7.88
N LEU A 73 36.65 -6.37 -6.76
CA LEU A 73 37.23 -7.67 -6.38
C LEU A 73 36.16 -8.71 -6.03
N ALA A 74 35.05 -8.29 -5.42
CA ALA A 74 33.92 -9.18 -5.15
C ALA A 74 33.25 -9.71 -6.42
N ALA A 75 33.34 -8.99 -7.54
CA ALA A 75 32.80 -9.40 -8.83
C ALA A 75 33.62 -10.52 -9.50
N ILE A 76 34.82 -10.85 -8.99
CA ILE A 76 35.63 -11.99 -9.49
C ILE A 76 35.02 -13.27 -8.92
N ALA A 77 34.60 -14.17 -9.82
CA ALA A 77 34.00 -15.44 -9.43
C ALA A 77 34.98 -16.33 -8.61
N PRO A 78 34.50 -17.05 -7.59
CA PRO A 78 35.35 -17.91 -6.75
C PRO A 78 36.20 -18.90 -7.55
N GLU A 79 35.67 -19.43 -8.67
CA GLU A 79 36.36 -20.40 -9.55
C GLU A 79 37.56 -19.78 -10.28
N GLU A 80 37.60 -18.46 -10.42
CA GLU A 80 38.70 -17.71 -11.06
C GLU A 80 39.80 -17.30 -10.08
N ARG A 81 39.60 -17.49 -8.77
CA ARG A 81 40.53 -17.13 -7.69
C ARG A 81 41.54 -18.25 -7.42
N ASP A 82 42.22 -18.66 -8.47
CA ASP A 82 43.09 -19.87 -8.49
C ASP A 82 44.58 -19.58 -8.15
N GLY A 83 44.91 -18.31 -7.82
CA GLY A 83 46.29 -17.89 -7.51
C GLY A 83 47.22 -17.81 -8.72
N SER A 84 46.73 -18.11 -9.94
CA SER A 84 47.49 -18.05 -11.17
C SER A 84 47.99 -16.65 -11.51
N TYR A 85 48.98 -16.58 -12.40
CA TYR A 85 49.43 -15.27 -12.94
C TYR A 85 48.30 -14.50 -13.59
N ARG A 86 47.36 -15.21 -14.26
CA ARG A 86 46.17 -14.62 -14.89
C ARG A 86 45.24 -13.98 -13.85
N PHE A 87 44.99 -14.66 -12.76
CA PHE A 87 44.19 -14.11 -11.64
C PHE A 87 44.86 -12.86 -11.03
N LYS A 88 46.16 -12.94 -10.75
CA LYS A 88 46.91 -11.80 -10.20
C LYS A 88 46.88 -10.58 -11.13
N ALA A 89 47.09 -10.80 -12.43
CA ALA A 89 47.00 -9.73 -13.43
C ALA A 89 45.61 -9.12 -13.53
N ARG A 90 44.55 -9.94 -13.35
CA ARG A 90 43.16 -9.45 -13.27
C ARG A 90 42.94 -8.61 -12.03
N VAL A 91 43.34 -9.08 -10.86
CA VAL A 91 43.25 -8.34 -9.59
C VAL A 91 43.94 -6.98 -9.74
N GLU A 92 45.17 -6.93 -10.23
CA GLU A 92 45.91 -5.65 -10.42
C GLU A 92 45.16 -4.71 -11.36
N ARG A 93 44.65 -5.20 -12.49
CA ARG A 93 43.90 -4.40 -13.45
C ARG A 93 42.60 -3.89 -12.83
N ASP A 94 41.82 -4.74 -12.14
CA ASP A 94 40.54 -4.42 -11.58
C ASP A 94 40.70 -3.40 -10.41
N VAL A 95 41.73 -3.55 -9.57
CA VAL A 95 42.09 -2.57 -8.53
C VAL A 95 42.46 -1.23 -9.18
N ARG A 96 43.28 -1.21 -10.24
CA ARG A 96 43.66 0.02 -10.94
C ARG A 96 42.45 0.71 -11.54
N GLN A 97 41.55 -0.03 -12.17
CA GLN A 97 40.34 0.51 -12.78
C GLN A 97 39.38 1.08 -11.70
N ALA A 98 39.21 0.36 -10.58
CA ALA A 98 38.41 0.80 -9.46
C ALA A 98 38.95 2.12 -8.86
N LEU A 99 40.26 2.25 -8.71
CA LEU A 99 40.90 3.45 -8.20
C LEU A 99 40.82 4.63 -9.16
N GLN A 100 40.96 4.39 -10.48
CA GLN A 100 40.78 5.42 -11.50
C GLN A 100 39.35 6.02 -11.45
N ALA A 101 38.34 5.17 -11.23
CA ALA A 101 36.94 5.62 -11.13
C ALA A 101 36.71 6.63 -9.98
N VAL A 102 37.52 6.57 -8.93
CA VAL A 102 37.45 7.48 -7.77
C VAL A 102 38.64 8.46 -7.71
N GLY A 103 39.29 8.72 -8.87
CA GLY A 103 40.26 9.79 -9.06
C GLY A 103 41.72 9.44 -8.75
N TYR A 104 42.08 8.18 -8.54
CA TYR A 104 43.48 7.78 -8.31
C TYR A 104 44.05 7.06 -9.54
N TYR A 105 44.88 7.75 -10.31
CA TYR A 105 45.36 7.28 -11.61
C TYR A 105 46.76 6.68 -11.58
N GLN A 106 47.52 6.93 -10.53
CA GLN A 106 48.91 6.47 -10.39
C GLN A 106 49.10 5.59 -9.15
N PRO A 107 48.24 4.57 -8.92
CA PRO A 107 48.39 3.70 -7.76
C PRO A 107 49.62 2.80 -7.87
N LYS A 108 50.29 2.57 -6.76
CA LYS A 108 51.28 1.51 -6.60
C LYS A 108 50.62 0.31 -5.97
N ILE A 109 50.56 -0.78 -6.71
CA ILE A 109 49.86 -2.01 -6.31
C ILE A 109 50.95 -3.11 -6.13
N THR A 110 50.97 -3.73 -4.98
CA THR A 110 51.85 -4.85 -4.69
C THR A 110 51.03 -6.08 -4.31
N LEU A 111 51.22 -7.16 -5.03
CA LEU A 111 50.58 -8.43 -4.76
C LEU A 111 51.57 -9.35 -4.06
N ASN A 112 51.36 -9.57 -2.76
CA ASN A 112 52.22 -10.45 -1.97
C ASN A 112 51.93 -11.93 -2.31
N ALA A 113 52.89 -12.81 -2.05
CA ALA A 113 52.69 -14.24 -2.18
C ALA A 113 51.54 -14.68 -1.27
N PRO A 114 50.66 -15.62 -1.69
CA PRO A 114 49.60 -16.08 -0.82
C PRO A 114 50.14 -16.64 0.49
N GLU A 115 49.58 -16.17 1.58
CA GLU A 115 49.77 -16.74 2.91
C GLU A 115 48.56 -17.64 3.21
N GLY A 116 48.77 -18.96 3.08
CA GLY A 116 47.63 -19.90 3.13
C GLY A 116 46.69 -19.71 1.96
N ASP A 117 45.40 -19.48 2.25
CA ASP A 117 44.34 -19.28 1.25
C ASP A 117 44.02 -17.78 0.98
N THR A 118 44.92 -16.84 1.37
CA THR A 118 44.67 -15.39 1.24
C THR A 118 45.74 -14.72 0.38
N LEU A 119 45.32 -13.97 -0.65
CA LEU A 119 46.17 -13.07 -1.45
C LEU A 119 46.08 -11.66 -0.83
N VAL A 120 47.20 -11.17 -0.29
CA VAL A 120 47.25 -9.80 0.24
C VAL A 120 47.58 -8.81 -0.87
N VAL A 121 46.71 -7.85 -1.07
CA VAL A 121 46.82 -6.76 -2.05
C VAL A 121 47.11 -5.46 -1.31
N SER A 122 48.36 -5.05 -1.32
CA SER A 122 48.80 -3.77 -0.68
C SER A 122 48.75 -2.65 -1.72
N VAL A 123 48.02 -1.61 -1.43
CA VAL A 123 47.76 -0.50 -2.37
C VAL A 123 48.14 0.84 -1.74
N ASN A 124 49.00 1.57 -2.42
CA ASN A 124 49.18 3.00 -2.18
C ASN A 124 48.46 3.75 -3.33
N PRO A 125 47.38 4.47 -3.08
CA PRO A 125 46.56 5.08 -4.13
C PRO A 125 47.29 6.21 -4.88
N GLY A 126 48.34 6.79 -4.27
CA GLY A 126 49.02 7.96 -4.82
C GLY A 126 48.22 9.26 -4.66
N PRO A 127 48.64 10.34 -5.28
CA PRO A 127 47.94 11.62 -5.20
C PRO A 127 46.62 11.57 -5.99
N PRO A 128 45.54 12.16 -5.47
CA PRO A 128 44.26 12.23 -6.18
C PRO A 128 44.34 13.24 -7.34
N VAL A 129 43.60 12.95 -8.40
CA VAL A 129 43.31 13.91 -9.48
C VAL A 129 42.10 14.74 -9.06
N ASN A 130 42.23 16.06 -9.12
CA ASN A 130 41.17 16.99 -8.81
C ASN A 130 40.56 17.60 -10.08
N VAL A 131 39.28 17.94 -10.02
CA VAL A 131 38.58 18.65 -11.10
C VAL A 131 39.15 20.06 -11.17
N ALA A 132 39.82 20.38 -12.27
CA ALA A 132 40.38 21.73 -12.50
C ALA A 132 39.35 22.67 -13.14
N GLN A 133 38.50 22.15 -14.02
CA GLN A 133 37.51 22.94 -14.72
C GLN A 133 36.26 22.09 -15.00
N VAL A 134 35.09 22.73 -14.83
CA VAL A 134 33.79 22.17 -15.21
C VAL A 134 33.15 23.14 -16.21
N ASP A 135 33.00 22.69 -17.45
CA ASP A 135 32.38 23.43 -18.53
C ASP A 135 31.08 22.73 -18.94
N VAL A 136 29.96 23.19 -18.37
CA VAL A 136 28.61 22.70 -18.69
C VAL A 136 27.86 23.85 -19.41
N VAL A 137 27.52 23.60 -20.65
CA VAL A 137 26.83 24.56 -21.52
C VAL A 137 25.53 23.96 -22.03
N PHE A 138 24.44 24.68 -21.85
CA PHE A 138 23.15 24.39 -22.45
C PHE A 138 22.88 25.35 -23.60
N SER A 139 22.40 24.81 -24.73
CA SER A 139 21.97 25.60 -25.90
C SER A 139 20.57 25.12 -26.35
N GLY A 140 19.88 25.95 -27.12
CA GLY A 140 18.48 25.78 -27.43
C GLY A 140 17.58 26.31 -26.29
N GLU A 141 16.35 25.88 -26.20
CA GLU A 141 15.40 26.42 -25.22
C GLU A 141 15.73 26.03 -23.76
N ALA A 142 16.40 24.89 -23.53
CA ALA A 142 16.88 24.51 -22.19
C ALA A 142 17.93 25.50 -21.62
N ALA A 143 18.52 26.37 -22.43
CA ALA A 143 19.43 27.41 -21.94
C ALA A 143 18.73 28.43 -21.02
N MET A 144 17.40 28.55 -21.09
CA MET A 144 16.59 29.44 -20.27
C MET A 144 15.78 28.66 -19.18
N ASP A 145 16.00 27.36 -19.05
CA ASP A 145 15.25 26.50 -18.10
C ASP A 145 16.03 26.36 -16.79
N ASP A 146 15.43 26.85 -15.69
CA ASP A 146 16.01 26.86 -14.35
C ASP A 146 16.37 25.48 -13.80
N ASP A 147 15.65 24.43 -14.22
CA ASP A 147 15.94 23.07 -13.75
C ASP A 147 17.28 22.56 -14.29
N PHE A 148 17.64 22.92 -15.54
CA PHE A 148 18.96 22.59 -16.09
C PHE A 148 20.08 23.39 -15.39
N HIS A 149 19.85 24.65 -15.09
CA HIS A 149 20.81 25.45 -14.30
C HIS A 149 20.98 24.88 -12.88
N SER A 150 19.92 24.40 -12.28
CA SER A 150 19.96 23.75 -10.97
C SER A 150 20.77 22.44 -10.99
N LEU A 151 20.70 21.65 -12.06
CA LEU A 151 21.54 20.47 -12.25
C LEU A 151 23.02 20.82 -12.37
N LYS A 152 23.35 21.86 -13.15
CA LYS A 152 24.73 22.37 -13.28
C LYS A 152 25.28 22.79 -11.91
N ALA A 153 24.49 23.50 -11.12
CA ALA A 153 24.90 23.97 -9.79
C ALA A 153 25.18 22.85 -8.79
N LYS A 154 24.46 21.72 -8.92
CA LYS A 154 24.61 20.52 -8.06
C LYS A 154 25.64 19.51 -8.57
N GLY A 155 26.14 19.69 -9.78
CA GLY A 155 27.13 18.80 -10.39
C GLY A 155 28.52 18.92 -9.78
N PRO A 156 29.53 18.20 -10.38
CA PRO A 156 30.91 18.27 -9.96
C PRO A 156 31.42 19.71 -9.88
N GLN A 157 32.23 20.03 -8.86
CA GLN A 157 32.76 21.37 -8.63
C GLN A 157 34.28 21.38 -8.78
N PRO A 158 34.88 22.46 -9.33
CA PRO A 158 36.33 22.63 -9.35
C PRO A 158 36.94 22.54 -7.93
N GLY A 159 38.13 21.93 -7.85
CA GLY A 159 38.85 21.73 -6.60
C GLY A 159 38.54 20.42 -5.87
N HIS A 160 37.43 19.78 -6.16
CA HIS A 160 37.08 18.48 -5.56
C HIS A 160 37.81 17.33 -6.30
N ARG A 161 38.02 16.23 -5.58
CA ARG A 161 38.58 15.01 -6.16
C ARG A 161 37.66 14.51 -7.28
N LEU A 162 38.26 14.09 -8.40
CA LEU A 162 37.51 13.48 -9.48
C LEU A 162 36.83 12.18 -9.05
N ASN A 163 35.54 12.09 -9.33
CA ASN A 163 34.78 10.84 -9.28
C ASN A 163 34.05 10.68 -10.62
N HIS A 164 34.29 9.56 -11.31
CA HIS A 164 33.65 9.27 -12.59
C HIS A 164 32.13 9.15 -12.44
N SER A 165 31.65 8.64 -11.30
CA SER A 165 30.22 8.50 -11.06
C SER A 165 29.50 9.85 -11.05
N ASP A 166 30.14 10.92 -10.58
CA ASP A 166 29.54 12.27 -10.56
C ASP A 166 29.39 12.82 -11.99
N TYR A 167 30.39 12.59 -12.86
CA TYR A 167 30.32 12.95 -14.27
C TYR A 167 29.21 12.17 -15.02
N GLU A 168 29.17 10.86 -14.88
CA GLU A 168 28.15 10.04 -15.55
C GLU A 168 26.75 10.30 -14.98
N SER A 169 26.64 10.55 -13.66
CA SER A 169 25.40 10.92 -13.00
C SER A 169 24.85 12.26 -13.55
N LEU A 170 25.69 13.31 -13.63
CA LEU A 170 25.29 14.59 -14.19
C LEU A 170 24.82 14.47 -15.64
N LYS A 171 25.57 13.73 -16.46
CA LYS A 171 25.24 13.47 -17.86
C LYS A 171 23.89 12.74 -17.99
N SER A 172 23.68 11.68 -17.20
CA SER A 172 22.42 10.92 -17.16
C SER A 172 21.25 11.77 -16.66
N GLN A 173 21.47 12.61 -15.64
CA GLN A 173 20.44 13.51 -15.12
C GLN A 173 20.03 14.58 -16.16
N ILE A 174 20.97 15.12 -16.93
CA ILE A 174 20.67 16.06 -18.02
C ILE A 174 19.79 15.38 -19.08
N GLN A 175 20.15 14.16 -19.52
CA GLN A 175 19.33 13.40 -20.49
C GLN A 175 17.95 13.07 -19.94
N SER A 176 17.87 12.61 -18.71
CA SER A 176 16.60 12.27 -18.06
C SER A 176 15.70 13.49 -17.90
N LEU A 177 16.28 14.64 -17.53
CA LEU A 177 15.53 15.89 -17.41
C LEU A 177 15.04 16.37 -18.80
N ALA A 178 15.86 16.23 -19.83
CA ALA A 178 15.49 16.58 -21.19
C ALA A 178 14.26 15.76 -21.65
N VAL A 179 14.31 14.44 -21.51
CA VAL A 179 13.17 13.56 -21.84
C VAL A 179 11.94 13.89 -20.99
N LYS A 180 12.14 14.11 -19.68
CA LYS A 180 11.06 14.45 -18.76
C LYS A 180 10.31 15.71 -19.17
N LYS A 181 11.03 16.72 -19.67
CA LYS A 181 10.50 18.04 -20.06
C LYS A 181 10.15 18.17 -21.54
N GLY A 182 10.32 17.11 -22.35
CA GLY A 182 9.96 17.13 -23.76
C GLY A 182 11.02 17.74 -24.68
N TYR A 183 12.28 17.74 -24.29
CA TYR A 183 13.39 18.08 -25.20
C TYR A 183 13.89 16.81 -25.90
N PHE A 184 13.07 16.24 -26.77
CA PHE A 184 13.33 14.93 -27.38
C PHE A 184 14.46 14.95 -28.39
N ASP A 185 14.72 16.08 -29.04
CA ASP A 185 15.87 16.27 -29.95
C ASP A 185 17.18 16.57 -29.21
N GLY A 186 17.11 16.60 -27.88
CA GLY A 186 18.21 16.90 -27.01
C GLY A 186 19.37 15.91 -27.14
N ARG A 187 20.57 16.43 -27.45
CA ARG A 187 21.79 15.63 -27.57
C ARG A 187 23.00 16.34 -27.04
N PHE A 188 23.97 15.57 -26.58
CA PHE A 188 25.28 16.11 -26.28
C PHE A 188 26.05 16.39 -27.60
N THR A 189 26.46 17.63 -27.81
CA THR A 189 27.38 18.00 -28.86
C THR A 189 28.83 17.78 -28.43
N GLN A 190 29.06 17.85 -27.10
CA GLN A 190 30.32 17.46 -26.47
C GLN A 190 30.03 16.78 -25.12
N ALA A 191 30.65 15.64 -24.89
CA ALA A 191 30.60 14.93 -23.60
C ALA A 191 31.98 14.27 -23.38
N ARG A 192 32.86 14.97 -22.69
CA ARG A 192 34.24 14.53 -22.47
C ARG A 192 34.66 14.73 -21.03
N LEU A 193 35.32 13.72 -20.49
CA LEU A 193 36.10 13.75 -19.29
C LEU A 193 37.57 13.58 -19.70
N GLU A 194 38.35 14.64 -19.59
CA GLU A 194 39.79 14.65 -19.92
C GLU A 194 40.56 14.59 -18.60
N VAL A 195 41.52 13.68 -18.48
CA VAL A 195 42.32 13.51 -17.26
C VAL A 195 43.81 13.64 -17.62
N ALA A 196 44.51 14.49 -16.91
CA ALA A 196 45.96 14.68 -16.97
C ALA A 196 46.59 14.18 -15.63
N PRO A 197 46.89 12.88 -15.51
CA PRO A 197 47.38 12.32 -14.23
C PRO A 197 48.63 12.96 -13.71
N ASP A 198 49.57 13.31 -14.61
CA ASP A 198 50.85 13.92 -14.23
C ASP A 198 50.70 15.36 -13.67
N ARG A 199 49.62 16.03 -14.00
CA ARG A 199 49.25 17.34 -13.49
C ARG A 199 48.24 17.25 -12.33
N GLN A 200 47.74 16.07 -12.03
CA GLN A 200 46.66 15.81 -11.05
C GLN A 200 45.39 16.64 -11.36
N GLN A 201 45.07 16.81 -12.64
CA GLN A 201 44.00 17.66 -13.13
C GLN A 201 43.02 16.86 -13.99
N ALA A 202 41.72 17.19 -13.83
CA ALA A 202 40.66 16.67 -14.69
C ALA A 202 39.81 17.85 -15.24
N PHE A 203 39.31 17.71 -16.45
CA PHE A 203 38.49 18.67 -17.12
C PHE A 203 37.20 18.02 -17.57
N ILE A 204 36.06 18.55 -17.13
CA ILE A 204 34.74 18.05 -17.49
C ILE A 204 34.14 19.02 -18.52
N ARG A 205 33.71 18.48 -19.66
CA ARG A 205 33.05 19.26 -20.73
C ARG A 205 31.78 18.58 -21.15
N LEU A 206 30.63 19.19 -20.83
CA LEU A 206 29.31 18.72 -21.20
C LEU A 206 28.54 19.85 -21.90
N HIS A 207 28.47 19.77 -23.23
CA HIS A 207 27.69 20.70 -24.03
C HIS A 207 26.45 19.98 -24.55
N PHE A 208 25.31 20.43 -24.11
CA PHE A 208 24.03 19.84 -24.45
C PHE A 208 23.18 20.80 -25.26
N ALA A 209 22.80 20.39 -26.48
CA ALA A 209 21.88 21.11 -27.34
C ALA A 209 20.50 20.50 -27.20
N SER A 210 19.56 21.25 -26.61
CA SER A 210 18.21 20.73 -26.31
C SER A 210 17.28 20.69 -27.52
N GLY A 211 17.53 21.53 -28.52
CA GLY A 211 16.52 21.82 -29.54
C GLY A 211 15.37 22.64 -28.98
N LYS A 212 14.20 22.48 -29.57
CA LYS A 212 12.94 23.04 -29.09
C LYS A 212 12.28 22.11 -28.06
N ARG A 213 11.45 22.67 -27.21
CA ARG A 213 10.59 21.92 -26.31
C ARG A 213 9.31 21.49 -27.02
N TYR A 214 8.95 20.25 -26.89
CA TYR A 214 7.73 19.73 -27.47
C TYR A 214 6.50 20.09 -26.62
N HIS A 215 5.35 20.10 -27.26
CA HIS A 215 4.04 20.33 -26.66
C HIS A 215 3.20 19.07 -26.75
N PHE A 216 2.16 18.98 -25.94
CA PHE A 216 1.15 17.94 -26.08
C PHE A 216 0.34 18.18 -27.36
N GLY A 217 0.28 17.20 -28.23
CA GLY A 217 -0.56 17.16 -29.42
C GLY A 217 -1.97 16.62 -29.13
N ALA A 218 -2.64 16.16 -30.18
CA ALA A 218 -3.96 15.56 -30.09
C ALA A 218 -3.96 14.30 -29.21
N ILE A 219 -5.10 14.04 -28.54
CA ILE A 219 -5.25 12.88 -27.67
C ILE A 219 -6.17 11.86 -28.35
N ASP A 220 -5.66 10.67 -28.62
CA ASP A 220 -6.39 9.57 -29.23
C ASP A 220 -6.78 8.51 -28.17
N TYR A 221 -8.08 8.34 -27.95
CA TYR A 221 -8.64 7.36 -27.03
C TYR A 221 -9.07 6.09 -27.77
N GLN A 222 -8.45 4.97 -27.44
CA GLN A 222 -8.76 3.66 -28.02
C GLN A 222 -9.32 2.71 -26.96
N GLY A 223 -10.40 1.98 -27.30
CA GLY A 223 -10.98 0.90 -26.48
C GLY A 223 -11.84 1.37 -25.30
N SER A 224 -12.21 2.64 -25.22
CA SER A 224 -13.00 3.18 -24.11
C SER A 224 -14.49 2.89 -24.26
N GLN A 225 -15.12 2.42 -23.18
CA GLN A 225 -16.58 2.36 -23.00
C GLN A 225 -17.16 3.64 -22.35
N ILE A 226 -16.28 4.54 -21.90
CA ILE A 226 -16.62 5.82 -21.26
C ILE A 226 -16.49 6.94 -22.28
N GLN A 227 -17.37 7.93 -22.22
CA GLN A 227 -17.33 9.10 -23.08
C GLN A 227 -16.01 9.87 -22.92
N HIS A 228 -15.38 10.26 -24.03
CA HIS A 228 -14.09 10.97 -24.03
C HIS A 228 -14.15 12.25 -23.18
N LYS A 229 -15.26 13.00 -23.25
CA LYS A 229 -15.47 14.18 -22.41
C LYS A 229 -15.27 13.91 -20.90
N ARG A 230 -15.58 12.68 -20.43
CA ARG A 230 -15.34 12.28 -19.04
C ARG A 230 -13.88 11.92 -18.78
N LEU A 231 -13.19 11.39 -19.78
CA LEU A 231 -11.76 11.09 -19.68
C LEU A 231 -10.95 12.39 -19.67
N ASP A 232 -11.39 13.38 -20.45
CA ASP A 232 -10.75 14.70 -20.49
C ASP A 232 -10.76 15.43 -19.15
N THR A 233 -11.73 15.17 -18.26
CA THR A 233 -11.76 15.78 -16.91
C THR A 233 -10.74 15.17 -15.94
N LEU A 234 -10.05 14.09 -16.34
CA LEU A 234 -9.05 13.39 -15.50
C LEU A 234 -7.62 13.85 -15.75
N ARG A 235 -7.38 14.65 -16.81
CA ARG A 235 -6.07 15.18 -17.16
C ARG A 235 -5.95 16.65 -16.77
N ASP A 236 -4.77 17.04 -16.33
CA ASP A 236 -4.42 18.42 -15.94
C ASP A 236 -3.68 19.18 -17.05
N PHE A 237 -3.59 18.62 -18.27
CA PHE A 237 -2.96 19.23 -19.43
C PHE A 237 -3.91 19.24 -20.64
N SER A 238 -3.63 20.12 -21.59
CA SER A 238 -4.38 20.26 -22.85
C SER A 238 -3.43 20.21 -24.06
N PRO A 239 -3.94 19.84 -25.25
CA PRO A 239 -3.19 20.01 -26.48
C PRO A 239 -2.66 21.45 -26.58
N GLY A 240 -1.39 21.62 -26.93
CA GLY A 240 -0.67 22.89 -26.97
C GLY A 240 0.09 23.27 -25.69
N ASP A 241 -0.16 22.62 -24.57
CA ASP A 241 0.62 22.80 -23.33
C ASP A 241 2.02 22.20 -23.46
N LEU A 242 2.98 22.72 -22.69
CA LEU A 242 4.35 22.20 -22.67
C LEU A 242 4.38 20.76 -22.17
N TYR A 243 5.03 19.88 -22.93
CA TYR A 243 5.14 18.48 -22.56
C TYR A 243 5.86 18.26 -21.23
N GLN A 244 5.27 17.43 -20.39
CA GLN A 244 5.88 16.88 -19.18
C GLN A 244 5.46 15.41 -18.97
N VAL A 245 6.43 14.53 -18.83
CA VAL A 245 6.15 13.09 -18.62
C VAL A 245 5.41 12.82 -17.31
N THR A 246 5.56 13.69 -16.31
CA THR A 246 4.81 13.59 -15.03
C THR A 246 3.32 13.67 -15.25
N ASP A 247 2.86 14.56 -16.12
CA ASP A 247 1.44 14.79 -16.40
C ASP A 247 0.79 13.57 -17.06
N LEU A 248 1.55 12.88 -17.94
CA LEU A 248 1.12 11.59 -18.49
C LEU A 248 1.00 10.50 -17.40
N GLY A 249 1.97 10.48 -16.47
CA GLY A 249 1.96 9.56 -15.35
C GLY A 249 0.76 9.79 -14.42
N GLU A 250 0.47 11.05 -14.10
CA GLU A 250 -0.66 11.46 -13.28
C GLU A 250 -2.00 11.15 -13.98
N PHE A 251 -2.10 11.41 -15.27
CA PHE A 251 -3.28 11.06 -16.06
C PHE A 251 -3.50 9.53 -16.12
N ASN A 252 -2.43 8.76 -16.37
CA ASN A 252 -2.51 7.29 -16.34
C ASN A 252 -2.99 6.76 -14.99
N GLN A 253 -2.48 7.34 -13.88
CA GLN A 253 -2.89 6.98 -12.53
C GLN A 253 -4.34 7.40 -12.25
N ALA A 254 -4.77 8.58 -12.71
CA ALA A 254 -6.14 9.05 -12.58
C ALA A 254 -7.12 8.10 -13.30
N LEU A 255 -6.81 7.68 -14.54
CA LEU A 255 -7.58 6.68 -15.28
C LEU A 255 -7.68 5.35 -14.53
N ALA A 256 -6.57 4.84 -14.00
CA ALA A 256 -6.52 3.60 -13.23
C ALA A 256 -7.37 3.68 -11.94
N ASN A 257 -7.34 4.81 -11.26
CA ASN A 257 -8.08 5.04 -10.02
C ASN A 257 -9.61 5.12 -10.20
N THR A 258 -10.11 5.37 -11.42
CA THR A 258 -11.57 5.37 -11.69
C THR A 258 -12.20 4.02 -11.44
N GLY A 259 -11.44 2.93 -11.61
CA GLY A 259 -11.94 1.56 -11.61
C GLY A 259 -12.79 1.20 -12.85
N TRP A 260 -12.86 2.06 -13.85
CA TRP A 260 -13.59 1.80 -15.11
C TRP A 260 -12.85 0.85 -16.04
N PHE A 261 -11.51 0.79 -15.89
CA PHE A 261 -10.63 0.05 -16.78
C PHE A 261 -9.86 -1.03 -16.01
N ALA A 262 -9.67 -2.17 -16.64
CA ALA A 262 -8.76 -3.22 -16.17
C ALA A 262 -7.30 -2.83 -16.42
N SER A 263 -7.09 -2.03 -17.50
CA SER A 263 -5.78 -1.52 -17.87
C SER A 263 -5.95 -0.17 -18.57
N ALA A 264 -5.10 0.77 -18.23
CA ALA A 264 -4.94 2.06 -18.89
C ALA A 264 -3.46 2.25 -19.21
N LEU A 265 -3.15 2.67 -20.42
CA LEU A 265 -1.81 2.96 -20.89
C LEU A 265 -1.83 4.28 -21.64
N VAL A 266 -1.15 5.28 -21.09
CA VAL A 266 -0.99 6.61 -21.68
C VAL A 266 0.44 6.74 -22.17
N GLN A 267 0.62 6.99 -23.46
CA GLN A 267 1.92 7.07 -24.12
C GLN A 267 2.01 8.25 -25.06
N ALA A 268 3.17 8.86 -25.10
CA ALA A 268 3.54 9.83 -26.14
C ALA A 268 3.88 9.07 -27.43
N ASP A 269 3.26 9.40 -28.54
CA ASP A 269 3.54 8.83 -29.85
C ASP A 269 4.58 9.69 -30.59
N MET A 270 5.84 9.29 -30.38
CA MET A 270 6.96 10.03 -30.99
C MET A 270 7.12 9.76 -32.49
N GLU A 271 6.52 8.68 -33.01
CA GLU A 271 6.60 8.36 -34.44
C GLU A 271 5.69 9.29 -35.27
N ASP A 272 4.58 9.69 -34.67
CA ASP A 272 3.60 10.60 -35.28
C ASP A 272 3.76 12.07 -34.80
N ALA A 273 4.90 12.41 -34.18
CA ALA A 273 5.16 13.77 -33.75
C ALA A 273 5.48 14.70 -34.93
N GLU A 274 4.74 15.79 -35.08
CA GLU A 274 4.90 16.80 -36.10
C GLU A 274 4.98 18.21 -35.47
N ASP A 275 5.76 19.13 -36.06
CA ASP A 275 5.85 20.54 -35.66
C ASP A 275 6.12 20.80 -34.15
N ASN A 276 6.84 19.89 -33.48
CA ASN A 276 7.09 19.82 -32.04
C ASN A 276 5.83 19.58 -31.18
N GLU A 277 4.76 19.01 -31.76
CA GLU A 277 3.64 18.49 -31.04
C GLU A 277 3.70 16.95 -31.01
N VAL A 278 3.49 16.38 -29.83
CA VAL A 278 3.50 14.92 -29.63
C VAL A 278 2.09 14.45 -29.39
N PRO A 279 1.49 13.67 -30.32
CA PRO A 279 0.20 13.02 -30.08
C PRO A 279 0.26 12.09 -28.87
N ILE A 280 -0.82 12.06 -28.11
CA ILE A 280 -0.93 11.17 -26.93
C ILE A 280 -1.90 10.05 -27.22
N LYS A 281 -1.40 8.82 -27.21
CA LYS A 281 -2.19 7.61 -27.41
C LYS A 281 -2.60 7.03 -26.06
N VAL A 282 -3.91 6.90 -25.87
CA VAL A 282 -4.51 6.37 -24.64
C VAL A 282 -5.20 5.05 -24.97
N THR A 283 -4.55 3.94 -24.61
CA THR A 283 -5.10 2.60 -24.85
C THR A 283 -5.78 2.10 -23.58
N LEU A 284 -7.07 1.82 -23.67
CA LEU A 284 -7.93 1.47 -22.55
C LEU A 284 -8.54 0.08 -22.75
N THR A 285 -8.50 -0.74 -21.72
CA THR A 285 -9.21 -2.01 -21.68
C THR A 285 -10.32 -1.91 -20.65
N PRO A 286 -11.60 -2.02 -21.04
CA PRO A 286 -12.70 -1.96 -20.09
C PRO A 286 -12.57 -2.95 -18.94
N GLU A 287 -12.95 -2.53 -17.75
CA GLU A 287 -13.08 -3.45 -16.62
C GLU A 287 -14.29 -4.39 -16.85
N ALA A 288 -14.24 -5.59 -16.28
CA ALA A 288 -15.33 -6.55 -16.32
C ALA A 288 -16.64 -5.90 -15.84
N ARG A 289 -17.70 -6.02 -16.64
CA ARG A 289 -18.98 -5.34 -16.36
C ARG A 289 -19.64 -5.79 -15.06
N ASN A 290 -19.38 -7.02 -14.64
CA ASN A 290 -19.85 -7.58 -13.38
C ASN A 290 -18.69 -8.23 -12.65
N LYS A 291 -18.48 -7.83 -11.39
CA LYS A 291 -17.54 -8.43 -10.47
C LYS A 291 -18.29 -9.03 -9.29
N PHE A 292 -17.98 -10.26 -8.96
CA PHE A 292 -18.54 -10.96 -7.80
C PHE A 292 -17.40 -11.29 -6.85
N GLU A 293 -17.57 -10.94 -5.59
CA GLU A 293 -16.65 -11.25 -4.51
C GLU A 293 -17.44 -11.97 -3.42
N THR A 294 -16.89 -13.05 -2.93
CA THR A 294 -17.47 -13.81 -1.81
C THR A 294 -16.49 -13.80 -0.65
N GLY A 295 -17.00 -13.66 0.56
CA GLY A 295 -16.21 -13.70 1.78
C GLY A 295 -16.93 -14.50 2.85
N VAL A 296 -16.16 -15.23 3.63
CA VAL A 296 -16.62 -15.87 4.85
C VAL A 296 -15.87 -15.27 6.02
N GLY A 297 -16.53 -15.09 7.13
CA GLY A 297 -15.94 -14.54 8.35
C GLY A 297 -16.55 -15.21 9.58
N TYR A 298 -15.90 -14.99 10.70
CA TYR A 298 -16.39 -15.40 12.00
C TYR A 298 -16.01 -14.34 13.04
N SER A 299 -16.92 -14.01 13.92
CA SER A 299 -16.60 -13.32 15.16
C SER A 299 -17.43 -13.91 16.30
N THR A 300 -16.95 -13.77 17.52
CA THR A 300 -17.68 -14.24 18.70
C THR A 300 -18.95 -13.44 18.96
N ASP A 301 -19.03 -12.22 18.46
CA ASP A 301 -20.19 -11.35 18.61
C ASP A 301 -21.39 -11.80 17.77
N ILE A 302 -21.15 -12.12 16.49
CA ILE A 302 -22.23 -12.39 15.51
C ILE A 302 -22.17 -13.78 14.88
N GLY A 303 -21.20 -14.62 15.29
CA GLY A 303 -21.01 -15.97 14.76
C GLY A 303 -20.47 -15.99 13.32
N PRO A 304 -20.75 -17.10 12.59
CA PRO A 304 -20.35 -17.24 11.20
C PRO A 304 -21.10 -16.23 10.30
N ARG A 305 -20.38 -15.62 9.37
CA ARG A 305 -20.90 -14.62 8.44
C ARG A 305 -20.51 -14.96 7.01
N LEU A 306 -21.49 -14.91 6.11
CA LEU A 306 -21.30 -14.97 4.67
C LEU A 306 -21.50 -13.55 4.09
N LYS A 307 -20.59 -13.13 3.20
CA LYS A 307 -20.70 -11.87 2.48
C LYS A 307 -20.61 -12.12 0.98
N LEU A 308 -21.54 -11.56 0.24
CA LEU A 308 -21.59 -11.57 -1.23
C LEU A 308 -21.59 -10.13 -1.70
N ASN A 309 -20.63 -9.76 -2.55
CA ASN A 309 -20.57 -8.46 -3.17
C ASN A 309 -20.73 -8.62 -4.69
N TRP A 310 -21.65 -7.87 -5.25
CA TRP A 310 -21.78 -7.70 -6.69
C TRP A 310 -21.48 -6.25 -7.03
N ARG A 311 -20.55 -6.03 -7.96
CA ARG A 311 -20.16 -4.70 -8.40
C ARG A 311 -20.18 -4.58 -9.90
N LYS A 312 -20.78 -3.49 -10.39
CA LYS A 312 -20.65 -2.97 -11.75
C LYS A 312 -19.76 -1.72 -11.69
N PRO A 313 -18.47 -1.81 -12.00
CA PRO A 313 -17.53 -0.68 -11.95
C PRO A 313 -17.95 0.47 -12.86
N TRP A 314 -18.61 0.15 -13.97
CA TRP A 314 -19.25 1.10 -14.86
C TRP A 314 -20.61 0.57 -15.29
N TYR A 315 -21.64 1.37 -15.08
CA TYR A 315 -23.03 1.04 -15.42
C TYR A 315 -23.40 1.56 -16.81
N ASN A 316 -22.91 2.76 -17.15
CA ASN A 316 -23.14 3.46 -18.41
C ASN A 316 -21.89 4.20 -18.88
N SER A 317 -21.95 4.80 -20.07
CA SER A 317 -20.84 5.57 -20.65
C SER A 317 -20.51 6.88 -19.92
N ARG A 318 -21.30 7.30 -18.92
CA ARG A 318 -20.99 8.43 -18.04
C ARG A 318 -20.14 8.04 -16.82
N GLY A 319 -19.80 6.75 -16.69
CA GLY A 319 -18.97 6.25 -15.59
C GLY A 319 -19.71 6.06 -14.26
N HIS A 320 -21.05 5.98 -14.27
CA HIS A 320 -21.78 5.63 -13.05
C HIS A 320 -21.46 4.19 -12.64
N SER A 321 -21.51 3.89 -11.36
CA SER A 321 -21.27 2.54 -10.84
C SER A 321 -22.39 2.07 -9.93
N LEU A 322 -22.55 0.75 -9.83
CA LEU A 322 -23.51 0.11 -8.94
C LEU A 322 -22.79 -0.96 -8.13
N SER A 323 -23.01 -1.00 -6.83
CA SER A 323 -22.53 -2.07 -5.96
C SER A 323 -23.64 -2.54 -5.04
N THR A 324 -23.78 -3.85 -4.92
CA THR A 324 -24.75 -4.49 -4.01
C THR A 324 -23.99 -5.47 -3.11
N SER A 325 -24.20 -5.37 -1.81
CA SER A 325 -23.60 -6.24 -0.79
C SER A 325 -24.69 -6.92 0.00
N LEU A 326 -24.63 -8.23 0.07
CA LEU A 326 -25.45 -9.05 0.97
C LEU A 326 -24.52 -9.64 2.04
N ALA A 327 -24.85 -9.40 3.30
CA ALA A 327 -24.15 -10.00 4.44
C ALA A 327 -25.19 -10.76 5.29
N VAL A 328 -24.90 -12.01 5.61
CA VAL A 328 -25.81 -12.90 6.36
C VAL A 328 -25.04 -13.53 7.51
N SER A 329 -25.54 -13.32 8.71
CA SER A 329 -25.17 -14.03 9.94
C SER A 329 -26.46 -14.48 10.64
N GLN A 330 -26.35 -15.22 11.73
CA GLN A 330 -27.53 -15.67 12.48
C GLN A 330 -28.32 -14.50 13.06
N PRO A 331 -27.68 -13.51 13.77
CA PRO A 331 -28.42 -12.40 14.38
C PRO A 331 -28.68 -11.23 13.42
N GLU A 332 -28.02 -11.18 12.27
CA GLU A 332 -28.09 -10.01 11.40
C GLU A 332 -28.03 -10.40 9.91
N GLN A 333 -29.00 -9.90 9.13
CA GLN A 333 -29.00 -10.00 7.67
C GLN A 333 -29.10 -8.60 7.08
N THR A 334 -28.14 -8.24 6.23
CA THR A 334 -28.06 -6.89 5.65
C THR A 334 -27.91 -6.95 4.15
N LEU A 335 -28.78 -6.25 3.42
CA LEU A 335 -28.67 -6.01 1.98
C LEU A 335 -28.47 -4.51 1.75
N THR A 336 -27.39 -4.12 1.09
CA THR A 336 -27.10 -2.73 0.76
C THR A 336 -26.83 -2.60 -0.74
N SER A 337 -27.50 -1.67 -1.40
CA SER A 337 -27.26 -1.33 -2.80
C SER A 337 -26.89 0.13 -2.93
N THR A 338 -25.79 0.43 -3.61
CA THR A 338 -25.20 1.77 -3.75
C THR A 338 -25.01 2.11 -5.21
N TYR A 339 -25.63 3.19 -5.66
CA TYR A 339 -25.47 3.76 -6.99
C TYR A 339 -24.67 5.07 -6.89
N LYS A 340 -23.51 5.11 -7.56
CA LYS A 340 -22.59 6.26 -7.54
C LYS A 340 -22.65 6.98 -8.89
N VAL A 341 -22.75 8.31 -8.82
CA VAL A 341 -22.76 9.23 -9.97
C VAL A 341 -21.58 10.19 -9.83
N PRO A 342 -20.46 9.97 -10.56
CA PRO A 342 -19.32 10.89 -10.50
C PRO A 342 -19.69 12.24 -11.11
N LEU A 343 -19.14 13.31 -10.54
CA LEU A 343 -19.27 14.69 -11.01
C LEU A 343 -18.11 15.06 -11.97
N ASP A 344 -17.84 16.32 -12.16
CA ASP A 344 -16.82 16.79 -13.09
C ASP A 344 -15.42 16.38 -12.61
N ASP A 345 -15.10 16.59 -11.35
CA ASP A 345 -13.94 15.93 -10.73
C ASP A 345 -14.31 14.50 -10.29
N VAL A 346 -14.15 13.56 -11.23
CA VAL A 346 -14.55 12.15 -11.11
C VAL A 346 -13.92 11.46 -9.89
N SER A 347 -12.69 11.85 -9.56
CA SER A 347 -11.91 11.23 -8.48
C SER A 347 -12.33 11.76 -7.10
N ARG A 348 -12.78 12.99 -7.02
CA ARG A 348 -12.99 13.71 -5.77
C ARG A 348 -14.45 13.99 -5.42
N GLU A 349 -15.33 14.13 -6.43
CA GLU A 349 -16.71 14.51 -6.20
C GLU A 349 -17.72 13.54 -6.83
N TYR A 350 -18.72 13.15 -6.05
CA TYR A 350 -19.80 12.31 -6.56
C TYR A 350 -21.07 12.43 -5.74
N TYR A 351 -22.19 12.15 -6.39
CA TYR A 351 -23.44 11.79 -5.71
C TYR A 351 -23.53 10.31 -5.48
N GLN A 352 -24.18 9.91 -4.41
CA GLN A 352 -24.47 8.54 -4.05
C GLN A 352 -25.92 8.39 -3.64
N VAL A 353 -26.59 7.38 -4.20
CA VAL A 353 -27.90 6.91 -3.74
C VAL A 353 -27.70 5.54 -3.14
N GLN A 354 -28.15 5.33 -1.91
CA GLN A 354 -28.02 4.05 -1.22
C GLN A 354 -29.38 3.57 -0.72
N LEU A 355 -29.64 2.29 -0.95
CA LEU A 355 -30.76 1.53 -0.40
C LEU A 355 -30.21 0.49 0.55
N GLY A 356 -30.77 0.37 1.74
CA GLY A 356 -30.41 -0.60 2.75
C GLY A 356 -31.64 -1.31 3.30
N LEU A 357 -31.52 -2.62 3.49
CA LEU A 357 -32.46 -3.44 4.26
C LEU A 357 -31.64 -4.19 5.29
N LYS A 358 -32.07 -4.13 6.54
CA LYS A 358 -31.44 -4.84 7.65
C LYS A 358 -32.49 -5.53 8.50
N ASN A 359 -32.27 -6.80 8.80
CA ASN A 359 -33.03 -7.54 9.79
C ASN A 359 -32.09 -7.90 10.94
N THR A 360 -32.51 -7.60 12.16
CA THR A 360 -31.79 -7.88 13.39
C THR A 360 -32.67 -8.73 14.30
N ASP A 361 -32.12 -9.83 14.80
CA ASP A 361 -32.73 -10.67 15.85
C ASP A 361 -31.63 -11.06 16.83
N GLN A 362 -31.48 -10.21 17.85
CA GLN A 362 -30.39 -10.37 18.80
C GLN A 362 -30.82 -9.97 20.21
N ARG A 363 -30.81 -10.93 21.14
CA ARG A 363 -31.19 -10.74 22.54
C ARG A 363 -32.58 -10.10 22.66
N ASP A 364 -32.58 -8.89 23.23
CA ASP A 364 -33.79 -8.11 23.52
C ASP A 364 -34.16 -7.16 22.35
N THR A 365 -33.51 -7.32 21.20
CA THR A 365 -33.74 -6.48 20.00
C THR A 365 -34.19 -7.35 18.83
N THR A 366 -35.39 -7.09 18.33
CA THR A 366 -35.83 -7.57 17.02
C THR A 366 -36.18 -6.37 16.18
N SER A 367 -35.59 -6.20 15.00
CA SER A 367 -35.94 -5.07 14.14
C SER A 367 -35.82 -5.39 12.66
N PHE A 368 -36.68 -4.77 11.88
CA PHE A 368 -36.58 -4.66 10.43
C PHE A 368 -36.40 -3.21 10.06
N GLU A 369 -35.25 -2.89 9.50
CA GLU A 369 -34.84 -1.54 9.07
C GLU A 369 -34.84 -1.46 7.54
N ALA A 370 -35.44 -0.39 6.98
CA ALA A 370 -35.32 -0.03 5.58
C ALA A 370 -34.82 1.42 5.48
N THR A 371 -33.75 1.62 4.70
CA THR A 371 -33.13 2.93 4.53
C THR A 371 -33.01 3.32 3.06
N THR A 372 -33.22 4.60 2.80
CA THR A 372 -32.91 5.22 1.51
C THR A 372 -32.13 6.50 1.80
N SER A 373 -30.98 6.69 1.17
CA SER A 373 -30.20 7.91 1.33
C SER A 373 -29.69 8.46 0.01
N VAL A 374 -29.66 9.79 -0.06
CA VAL A 374 -28.96 10.54 -1.11
C VAL A 374 -27.89 11.37 -0.46
N SER A 375 -26.67 11.30 -0.97
CA SER A 375 -25.53 12.03 -0.41
C SER A 375 -24.65 12.61 -1.49
N ARG A 376 -24.02 13.74 -1.20
CA ARG A 376 -22.95 14.32 -1.99
C ARG A 376 -21.65 14.20 -1.20
N HIS A 377 -20.59 13.75 -1.87
CA HIS A 377 -19.28 13.49 -1.29
C HIS A 377 -18.20 14.38 -1.92
N TRP A 378 -17.25 14.83 -1.09
CA TRP A 378 -16.03 15.55 -1.48
C TRP A 378 -14.82 14.90 -0.82
N LEU A 379 -13.83 14.55 -1.64
CA LEU A 379 -12.54 14.02 -1.18
C LEU A 379 -11.46 15.09 -1.40
N TYR A 380 -10.73 15.43 -0.35
CA TYR A 380 -9.66 16.42 -0.36
C TYR A 380 -8.28 15.74 -0.41
N ASP A 381 -7.27 16.40 -0.95
CA ASP A 381 -5.88 15.89 -1.04
C ASP A 381 -5.29 15.55 0.33
N THR A 382 -5.75 16.19 1.38
CA THR A 382 -5.38 15.88 2.77
C THR A 382 -5.93 14.54 3.27
N GLY A 383 -6.70 13.82 2.43
CA GLY A 383 -7.36 12.55 2.73
C GLY A 383 -8.66 12.70 3.54
N TRP A 384 -9.10 13.92 3.83
CA TRP A 384 -10.42 14.15 4.41
C TRP A 384 -11.51 13.94 3.38
N GLN A 385 -12.54 13.22 3.77
CA GLN A 385 -13.76 13.05 3.02
C GLN A 385 -14.90 13.70 3.81
N ARG A 386 -15.67 14.54 3.13
CA ARG A 386 -16.90 15.14 3.68
C ARG A 386 -18.08 14.66 2.89
N SER A 387 -19.21 14.50 3.54
CA SER A 387 -20.48 14.26 2.87
C SER A 387 -21.63 14.97 3.56
N VAL A 388 -22.59 15.39 2.76
CA VAL A 388 -23.90 15.85 3.21
C VAL A 388 -24.91 14.85 2.68
N SER A 389 -25.82 14.41 3.53
CA SER A 389 -26.78 13.36 3.21
C SER A 389 -28.19 13.73 3.67
N LEU A 390 -29.15 13.20 2.98
CA LEU A 390 -30.52 13.09 3.40
C LEU A 390 -30.87 11.60 3.43
N ARG A 391 -31.14 11.05 4.62
CA ARG A 391 -31.47 9.66 4.85
C ARG A 391 -32.89 9.53 5.37
N TRP A 392 -33.70 8.74 4.69
CA TRP A 392 -34.97 8.25 5.20
C TRP A 392 -34.74 6.88 5.85
N LEU A 393 -35.19 6.72 7.07
CA LEU A 393 -35.15 5.50 7.87
C LEU A 393 -36.58 5.10 8.24
N TYR A 394 -36.95 3.87 7.93
CA TYR A 394 -38.12 3.19 8.43
C TYR A 394 -37.64 2.00 9.27
N GLU A 395 -38.12 1.89 10.51
CA GLU A 395 -37.79 0.76 11.38
C GLU A 395 -39.03 0.29 12.11
N ASN A 396 -39.29 -1.03 12.00
CA ASN A 396 -40.28 -1.75 12.81
C ASN A 396 -39.50 -2.58 13.81
N TYR A 397 -39.65 -2.33 15.11
CA TYR A 397 -38.79 -2.90 16.12
C TYR A 397 -39.52 -3.30 17.40
N SER A 398 -38.91 -4.24 18.12
CA SER A 398 -39.14 -4.53 19.52
C SER A 398 -37.81 -4.45 20.25
N GLN A 399 -37.72 -3.61 21.28
CA GLN A 399 -36.53 -3.42 22.11
C GLN A 399 -36.93 -3.50 23.57
N GLY A 400 -36.66 -4.64 24.22
CA GLY A 400 -37.19 -4.89 25.55
C GLY A 400 -38.70 -4.85 25.53
N GLN A 401 -39.31 -3.93 26.31
CA GLN A 401 -40.77 -3.73 26.34
C GLN A 401 -41.25 -2.68 25.31
N ASP A 402 -40.35 -1.95 24.66
CA ASP A 402 -40.72 -0.94 23.68
C ASP A 402 -40.97 -1.61 22.32
N GLU A 403 -42.18 -1.48 21.77
CA GLU A 403 -42.53 -1.93 20.41
C GLU A 403 -43.11 -0.74 19.63
N ASP A 404 -42.53 -0.44 18.45
CA ASP A 404 -43.03 0.66 17.64
C ASP A 404 -42.62 0.52 16.16
N ILE A 405 -43.22 1.35 15.32
CA ILE A 405 -42.90 1.56 13.93
C ILE A 405 -42.60 3.02 13.73
N VAL A 406 -41.34 3.33 13.41
CA VAL A 406 -40.86 4.71 13.31
C VAL A 406 -40.35 5.01 11.91
N SER A 407 -40.71 6.17 11.40
CA SER A 407 -40.22 6.71 10.13
C SER A 407 -39.60 8.08 10.37
N VAL A 408 -38.32 8.22 10.04
CA VAL A 408 -37.58 9.48 10.25
C VAL A 408 -36.79 9.88 9.00
N VAL A 409 -36.76 11.18 8.76
CA VAL A 409 -35.93 11.81 7.74
C VAL A 409 -34.77 12.53 8.45
N LEU A 410 -33.56 12.12 8.12
CA LEU A 410 -32.31 12.49 8.78
C LEU A 410 -31.39 13.24 7.82
N PRO A 411 -31.50 14.57 7.67
CA PRO A 411 -30.40 15.35 7.15
C PRO A 411 -29.16 15.15 8.02
N GLY A 412 -28.01 14.98 7.38
CA GLY A 412 -26.78 14.70 8.11
C GLY A 412 -25.52 15.19 7.42
N VAL A 413 -24.48 15.34 8.22
CA VAL A 413 -23.13 15.68 7.78
C VAL A 413 -22.18 14.65 8.34
N ASN A 414 -21.32 14.12 7.49
CA ASN A 414 -20.24 13.21 7.89
C ASN A 414 -18.89 13.77 7.44
N VAL A 415 -17.90 13.69 8.33
CA VAL A 415 -16.51 14.01 8.04
C VAL A 415 -15.65 12.84 8.46
N THR A 416 -14.92 12.25 7.53
CA THR A 416 -14.07 11.08 7.82
C THR A 416 -12.71 11.22 7.18
N ARG A 417 -11.70 10.56 7.78
CA ARG A 417 -10.38 10.37 7.21
C ARG A 417 -9.82 9.04 7.67
N THR A 418 -9.32 8.26 6.72
CA THR A 418 -8.60 7.02 7.02
C THR A 418 -7.25 7.05 6.31
N ARG A 419 -6.17 6.89 7.08
CA ARG A 419 -4.81 6.81 6.56
C ARG A 419 -4.14 5.57 7.12
N VAL A 420 -3.57 4.74 6.27
CA VAL A 420 -2.96 3.46 6.65
C VAL A 420 -1.67 3.24 5.88
N ARG A 421 -0.62 2.76 6.57
CA ARG A 421 0.65 2.36 5.96
C ARG A 421 1.07 1.00 6.50
N GLY A 422 1.46 0.07 5.62
CA GLY A 422 2.04 -1.22 6.03
C GLY A 422 1.16 -2.45 5.83
N GLY A 423 0.35 -2.51 4.78
CA GLY A 423 -0.37 -3.72 4.36
C GLY A 423 -1.40 -4.23 5.38
N LEU A 424 -1.48 -5.56 5.55
CA LEU A 424 -2.48 -6.22 6.40
C LEU A 424 -2.30 -5.95 7.91
N MET A 425 -1.06 -5.72 8.35
CA MET A 425 -0.73 -5.32 9.73
C MET A 425 -0.08 -3.94 9.70
N PRO A 426 -0.88 -2.86 9.69
CA PRO A 426 -0.35 -1.52 9.54
C PRO A 426 0.61 -1.16 10.67
N HIS A 427 1.77 -0.59 10.31
CA HIS A 427 2.71 -0.03 11.28
C HIS A 427 2.36 1.41 11.67
N TRP A 428 1.57 2.07 10.86
CA TRP A 428 1.09 3.43 11.08
C TRP A 428 -0.29 3.59 10.46
N GLY A 429 -1.21 4.22 11.18
CA GLY A 429 -2.52 4.55 10.66
C GLY A 429 -3.30 5.42 11.62
N ASP A 430 -4.31 6.10 11.09
CA ASP A 430 -5.37 6.76 11.85
C ASP A 430 -6.69 6.73 11.08
N LYS A 431 -7.78 6.61 11.84
CA LYS A 431 -9.14 6.73 11.35
C LYS A 431 -9.90 7.72 12.24
N GLN A 432 -10.44 8.75 11.63
CA GLN A 432 -11.24 9.78 12.27
C GLN A 432 -12.60 9.80 11.58
N SER A 433 -13.66 9.83 12.33
CA SER A 433 -15.03 9.93 11.80
C SER A 433 -15.90 10.74 12.75
N LEU A 434 -16.68 11.64 12.20
CA LEU A 434 -17.68 12.41 12.94
C LEU A 434 -18.94 12.49 12.08
N THR A 435 -20.08 12.09 12.65
CA THR A 435 -21.39 12.14 12.01
C THR A 435 -22.34 12.94 12.88
N LEU A 436 -23.05 13.87 12.28
CA LEU A 436 -24.13 14.65 12.89
C LEU A 436 -25.39 14.45 12.05
N GLU A 437 -26.47 14.04 12.69
CA GLU A 437 -27.79 13.83 12.07
C GLU A 437 -28.86 14.50 12.95
N ALA A 438 -29.90 14.99 12.32
CA ALA A 438 -31.04 15.56 13.04
C ALA A 438 -32.35 15.07 12.42
N ALA A 439 -33.39 15.00 13.19
CA ALA A 439 -34.76 14.76 12.73
C ALA A 439 -35.74 15.71 13.46
N ASP A 440 -36.82 16.05 12.77
CA ASP A 440 -37.87 16.91 13.34
C ASP A 440 -39.20 16.61 12.64
N PRO A 441 -40.34 16.60 13.36
CA PRO A 441 -41.65 16.39 12.75
C PRO A 441 -42.01 17.37 11.64
N ALA A 442 -41.43 18.57 11.62
CA ALA A 442 -41.65 19.55 10.55
C ALA A 442 -41.11 19.08 9.18
N TRP A 443 -40.27 18.07 9.13
CA TRP A 443 -39.66 17.48 7.90
C TRP A 443 -39.97 16.00 7.74
N LEU A 444 -41.21 15.61 8.08
CA LEU A 444 -41.77 14.29 7.86
C LEU A 444 -41.10 13.18 8.73
N SER A 445 -40.70 13.53 9.94
CA SER A 445 -40.19 12.58 10.93
C SER A 445 -41.22 12.35 12.02
N ASP A 446 -41.32 11.16 12.55
CA ASP A 446 -42.23 10.82 13.65
C ASP A 446 -41.72 11.40 14.98
N ILE A 447 -40.40 11.58 15.10
CA ILE A 447 -39.74 12.03 16.33
C ILE A 447 -38.76 13.18 16.07
N SER A 448 -38.49 13.96 17.14
CA SER A 448 -37.45 15.00 17.14
C SER A 448 -36.17 14.47 17.80
N LEU A 449 -35.03 14.57 17.11
CA LEU A 449 -33.74 14.17 17.65
C LEU A 449 -32.56 14.92 17.04
N LEU A 450 -31.46 14.96 17.80
CA LEU A 450 -30.12 15.33 17.34
C LEU A 450 -29.15 14.20 17.74
N ARG A 451 -28.50 13.58 16.76
CA ARG A 451 -27.56 12.48 16.95
C ARG A 451 -26.15 12.87 16.55
N LEU A 452 -25.22 12.75 17.46
CA LEU A 452 -23.79 12.93 17.24
C LEU A 452 -23.08 11.61 17.48
N GLN A 453 -22.23 11.20 16.56
CA GLN A 453 -21.38 10.01 16.71
C GLN A 453 -19.97 10.29 16.21
N GLY A 454 -18.97 9.92 16.99
CA GLY A 454 -17.56 10.10 16.65
C GLY A 454 -16.72 8.86 16.92
N ARG A 455 -15.72 8.65 16.10
CA ARG A 455 -14.68 7.62 16.27
C ARG A 455 -13.32 8.20 15.99
N SER A 456 -12.35 7.90 16.86
CA SER A 456 -10.96 8.23 16.69
C SER A 456 -10.11 6.99 16.99
N ALA A 457 -9.37 6.48 15.99
CA ALA A 457 -8.52 5.32 16.16
C ALA A 457 -7.12 5.61 15.59
N TRP A 458 -6.10 5.09 16.27
CA TRP A 458 -4.70 5.35 15.96
C TRP A 458 -3.88 4.09 16.11
N ILE A 459 -3.00 3.83 15.12
CA ILE A 459 -1.97 2.80 15.18
C ILE A 459 -0.62 3.47 15.03
N ARG A 460 0.32 3.16 15.94
CA ARG A 460 1.69 3.67 15.91
C ARG A 460 2.67 2.57 16.29
N SER A 461 3.65 2.31 15.42
CA SER A 461 4.78 1.44 15.75
C SER A 461 5.95 2.27 16.24
N LEU A 462 6.52 1.89 17.39
CA LEU A 462 7.76 2.47 17.92
C LEU A 462 8.96 1.94 17.13
N ASN A 463 8.90 0.69 16.70
CA ASN A 463 9.88 0.02 15.85
C ASN A 463 9.23 -1.20 15.15
N LYS A 464 10.04 -2.08 14.53
CA LYS A 464 9.55 -3.26 13.79
C LYS A 464 8.84 -4.30 14.67
N ASN A 465 9.06 -4.27 16.00
CA ASN A 465 8.57 -5.26 16.95
C ASN A 465 7.52 -4.74 17.93
N HIS A 466 7.37 -3.42 18.07
CA HIS A 466 6.50 -2.81 19.08
C HIS A 466 5.48 -1.89 18.41
N ARG A 467 4.20 -2.14 18.67
CA ARG A 467 3.09 -1.39 18.10
C ARG A 467 2.04 -1.09 19.17
N GLY A 468 1.49 0.11 19.15
CA GLY A 468 0.38 0.54 19.99
C GLY A 468 -0.86 0.85 19.16
N LEU A 469 -2.04 0.56 19.71
CA LEU A 469 -3.35 0.94 19.19
C LEU A 469 -4.11 1.69 20.27
N LEU A 470 -4.69 2.82 19.88
CA LEU A 470 -5.63 3.59 20.68
C LEU A 470 -6.92 3.74 19.88
N ARG A 471 -8.07 3.51 20.50
CA ARG A 471 -9.39 3.75 19.91
C ARG A 471 -10.29 4.42 20.94
N VAL A 472 -11.05 5.39 20.51
CA VAL A 472 -12.09 6.06 21.28
C VAL A 472 -13.33 6.18 20.40
N ASP A 473 -14.46 5.70 20.88
CA ASP A 473 -15.77 5.82 20.26
C ASP A 473 -16.70 6.58 21.21
N GLY A 474 -17.46 7.52 20.67
CA GLY A 474 -18.42 8.31 21.47
C GLY A 474 -19.68 8.64 20.69
N GLY A 475 -20.78 8.80 21.41
CA GLY A 475 -22.05 9.15 20.81
C GLY A 475 -22.98 9.88 21.79
N ALA A 476 -23.87 10.71 21.24
CA ALA A 476 -24.92 11.38 21.96
C ALA A 476 -26.19 11.40 21.11
N LEU A 477 -27.31 11.02 21.70
CA LEU A 477 -28.65 11.10 21.13
C LEU A 477 -29.48 12.01 22.05
N ILE A 478 -29.78 13.20 21.58
CA ILE A 478 -30.60 14.21 22.28
C ILE A 478 -32.01 14.16 21.67
N SER A 479 -32.96 13.73 22.43
CA SER A 479 -34.38 13.66 22.07
C SER A 479 -35.22 13.75 23.33
N GLU A 480 -36.33 14.43 23.28
CA GLU A 480 -37.33 14.40 24.35
C GLU A 480 -38.07 13.05 24.38
N GLU A 481 -38.29 12.47 23.18
CA GLU A 481 -39.01 11.22 22.93
C GLU A 481 -38.06 10.03 22.79
N PHE A 482 -37.10 9.87 23.70
CA PHE A 482 -36.03 8.88 23.56
C PHE A 482 -36.55 7.45 23.45
N ARG A 483 -37.63 7.07 24.12
CA ARG A 483 -38.21 5.74 24.07
C ARG A 483 -38.82 5.40 22.70
N GLU A 484 -39.19 6.42 21.94
CA GLU A 484 -39.69 6.28 20.57
C GLU A 484 -38.56 6.25 19.54
N ALA A 485 -37.30 6.59 19.92
CA ALA A 485 -36.19 6.49 19.05
C ALA A 485 -35.86 5.01 18.75
N PRO A 486 -35.76 4.58 17.48
CA PRO A 486 -35.56 3.18 17.16
C PRO A 486 -34.16 2.70 17.60
N PRO A 487 -33.99 1.37 17.86
CA PRO A 487 -32.73 0.78 18.34
C PRO A 487 -31.52 1.12 17.49
N SER A 488 -31.66 1.25 16.17
CA SER A 488 -30.58 1.60 15.24
C SER A 488 -29.99 2.99 15.49
N LEU A 489 -30.71 3.88 16.17
CA LEU A 489 -30.26 5.22 16.55
C LEU A 489 -29.76 5.31 17.99
N ARG A 490 -30.16 4.37 18.89
CA ARG A 490 -29.69 4.28 20.27
C ARG A 490 -28.24 3.79 20.35
N PHE A 491 -27.61 3.86 21.49
CA PHE A 491 -26.25 3.38 21.71
C PHE A 491 -26.20 2.17 22.63
N PHE A 492 -25.31 1.23 22.24
CA PHE A 492 -24.99 0.05 23.00
C PHE A 492 -23.47 -0.13 23.00
N ALA A 493 -22.89 -0.68 24.08
CA ALA A 493 -21.47 -0.98 24.17
C ALA A 493 -21.26 -2.45 24.56
N GLY A 494 -20.02 -2.92 24.53
CA GLY A 494 -19.61 -4.31 24.72
C GLY A 494 -19.29 -5.02 23.40
N GLY A 495 -18.53 -6.10 23.49
CA GLY A 495 -18.12 -6.93 22.35
C GLY A 495 -16.72 -6.66 21.79
N ASP A 496 -16.38 -7.37 20.72
CA ASP A 496 -15.05 -7.48 20.10
C ASP A 496 -14.41 -6.14 19.72
N ASN A 497 -15.22 -5.17 19.35
CA ASN A 497 -14.79 -3.85 18.87
C ASN A 497 -15.21 -2.69 19.79
N SER A 498 -15.60 -3.00 21.03
CA SER A 498 -16.01 -2.01 22.04
C SER A 498 -15.29 -2.30 23.36
N ILE A 499 -15.94 -2.90 24.35
CA ILE A 499 -15.37 -3.28 25.64
C ILE A 499 -15.30 -4.81 25.65
N ARG A 500 -14.14 -5.40 25.41
CA ARG A 500 -13.91 -6.86 25.48
C ARG A 500 -14.07 -7.33 26.92
N GLY A 501 -14.52 -8.56 27.13
CA GLY A 501 -14.92 -9.06 28.45
C GLY A 501 -16.39 -8.89 28.75
N TYR A 502 -17.10 -8.02 27.99
CA TYR A 502 -18.56 -7.91 27.98
C TYR A 502 -19.13 -8.48 26.69
N GLY A 503 -20.35 -9.01 26.75
CA GLY A 503 -21.03 -9.51 25.55
C GLY A 503 -21.30 -8.40 24.53
N TYR A 504 -21.51 -8.80 23.28
CA TYR A 504 -21.85 -7.85 22.22
C TYR A 504 -23.14 -7.09 22.56
N GLU A 505 -23.07 -5.75 22.58
CA GLU A 505 -24.18 -4.84 22.87
C GLU A 505 -24.88 -5.07 24.22
N THR A 506 -24.17 -5.65 25.24
CA THR A 506 -24.76 -5.91 26.56
C THR A 506 -24.59 -4.77 27.55
N VAL A 507 -23.76 -3.80 27.25
CA VAL A 507 -23.54 -2.63 28.11
C VAL A 507 -24.48 -1.52 27.65
N SER A 508 -25.61 -1.43 28.31
CA SER A 508 -26.61 -0.36 28.16
C SER A 508 -27.54 -0.36 29.38
N PRO A 509 -28.35 0.70 29.61
CA PRO A 509 -29.42 0.66 30.58
C PRO A 509 -30.39 -0.51 30.30
N VAL A 510 -30.98 -1.02 31.36
CA VAL A 510 -32.06 -2.00 31.29
C VAL A 510 -33.39 -1.33 31.70
N ASP A 511 -34.47 -1.90 31.18
CA ASP A 511 -35.82 -1.50 31.57
C ASP A 511 -36.24 -2.18 32.90
N ASP A 512 -37.49 -1.94 33.33
CA ASP A 512 -38.03 -2.46 34.57
C ASP A 512 -38.15 -4.00 34.56
N SER A 513 -38.07 -4.66 33.40
CA SER A 513 -38.08 -6.13 33.23
C SER A 513 -36.68 -6.72 33.19
N GLY A 514 -35.63 -5.89 33.22
CA GLY A 514 -34.24 -6.30 33.14
C GLY A 514 -33.75 -6.51 31.69
N GLN A 515 -34.51 -6.09 30.69
CA GLN A 515 -34.14 -6.17 29.27
C GLN A 515 -33.40 -4.88 28.83
N LEU A 516 -32.46 -5.03 27.89
CA LEU A 516 -31.66 -3.91 27.38
C LEU A 516 -32.55 -2.89 26.68
N SER A 517 -32.42 -1.61 27.02
CA SER A 517 -33.22 -0.52 26.45
C SER A 517 -32.45 0.42 25.52
N GLY A 518 -31.12 0.24 25.42
CA GLY A 518 -30.25 1.18 24.72
C GLY A 518 -30.03 2.48 25.48
N ALA A 519 -29.05 3.27 25.03
CA ALA A 519 -28.57 4.44 25.75
C ALA A 519 -28.65 5.72 24.91
N ARG A 520 -28.75 6.88 25.61
CA ARG A 520 -28.63 8.21 25.00
C ARG A 520 -27.19 8.60 24.70
N TYR A 521 -26.25 8.15 25.52
CA TYR A 521 -24.85 8.49 25.47
C TYR A 521 -23.99 7.26 25.46
N MET A 522 -22.86 7.33 24.78
CA MET A 522 -21.86 6.27 24.76
C MET A 522 -20.47 6.90 24.76
N LEU A 523 -19.56 6.31 25.53
CA LEU A 523 -18.13 6.59 25.45
C LEU A 523 -17.37 5.31 25.76
N THR A 524 -16.57 4.84 24.80
CA THR A 524 -15.71 3.67 24.97
C THR A 524 -14.30 3.95 24.53
N GLY A 525 -13.33 3.33 25.17
CA GLY A 525 -11.92 3.48 24.84
C GLY A 525 -11.16 2.17 24.93
N THR A 526 -10.22 1.97 24.02
CA THR A 526 -9.29 0.82 23.97
C THR A 526 -7.86 1.34 23.92
N LEU A 527 -7.00 0.82 24.78
CA LEU A 527 -5.56 0.95 24.69
C LEU A 527 -4.96 -0.45 24.55
N GLU A 528 -4.24 -0.70 23.45
CA GLU A 528 -3.64 -2.01 23.18
C GLU A 528 -2.17 -1.83 22.82
N TYR A 529 -1.32 -2.65 23.43
CA TYR A 529 0.08 -2.80 23.08
C TYR A 529 0.31 -4.17 22.45
N GLN A 530 1.10 -4.21 21.37
CA GLN A 530 1.40 -5.42 20.62
C GLN A 530 2.90 -5.60 20.46
N TYR A 531 3.39 -6.82 20.70
CA TYR A 531 4.77 -7.24 20.55
C TYR A 531 4.91 -8.36 19.53
N ARG A 532 5.83 -8.22 18.56
CA ARG A 532 6.07 -9.21 17.52
C ARG A 532 6.88 -10.38 18.08
N LEU A 533 6.29 -11.57 18.11
CA LEU A 533 6.93 -12.80 18.58
C LEU A 533 7.89 -13.39 17.53
N GLY A 534 7.55 -13.25 16.25
CA GLY A 534 8.32 -13.74 15.12
C GLY A 534 7.43 -14.00 13.91
N GLY A 535 8.00 -13.91 12.69
CA GLY A 535 7.24 -14.08 11.45
C GLY A 535 6.01 -13.16 11.40
N ASN A 536 4.83 -13.77 11.29
CA ASN A 536 3.54 -13.08 11.20
C ASN A 536 2.74 -13.08 12.53
N TRP A 537 3.36 -13.48 13.66
CA TRP A 537 2.70 -13.61 14.94
C TRP A 537 3.04 -12.45 15.87
N TRP A 538 2.00 -11.94 16.56
CA TRP A 538 2.10 -10.87 17.54
C TRP A 538 1.36 -11.25 18.80
N TRP A 539 1.91 -10.91 19.94
CA TRP A 539 1.26 -10.92 21.23
C TRP A 539 0.70 -9.56 21.56
N ALA A 540 -0.47 -9.50 22.16
CA ALA A 540 -1.15 -8.26 22.54
C ALA A 540 -1.58 -8.29 24.00
N VAL A 541 -1.52 -7.13 24.64
CA VAL A 541 -2.17 -6.85 25.91
C VAL A 541 -3.00 -5.58 25.74
N PHE A 542 -4.15 -5.53 26.40
CA PHE A 542 -5.06 -4.40 26.23
C PHE A 542 -5.83 -4.10 27.50
N ALA A 543 -6.30 -2.86 27.58
CA ALA A 543 -7.27 -2.38 28.52
C ALA A 543 -8.38 -1.65 27.77
N ASP A 544 -9.63 -2.03 28.06
CA ASP A 544 -10.82 -1.41 27.51
C ASP A 544 -11.63 -0.80 28.66
N GLY A 545 -12.32 0.27 28.37
CA GLY A 545 -13.23 0.89 29.34
C GLY A 545 -14.26 1.78 28.67
N GLY A 546 -15.38 1.95 29.31
CA GLY A 546 -16.45 2.79 28.81
C GLY A 546 -17.82 2.44 29.39
N ASP A 547 -18.82 3.07 28.83
CA ASP A 547 -20.23 2.85 29.16
C ASP A 547 -21.14 3.29 28.02
N ALA A 548 -22.37 2.80 28.04
CA ALA A 548 -23.50 3.39 27.34
C ALA A 548 -24.59 3.66 28.36
N TRP A 549 -24.98 4.94 28.52
CA TRP A 549 -25.83 5.38 29.63
C TRP A 549 -26.92 6.38 29.20
N THR A 550 -27.93 6.49 30.00
CA THR A 550 -28.99 7.50 29.84
C THR A 550 -28.98 8.53 30.98
N ASN A 551 -29.10 8.09 32.23
CA ASN A 551 -29.18 8.97 33.38
C ASN A 551 -27.91 8.93 34.25
N HIS A 552 -27.33 7.76 34.45
CA HIS A 552 -26.19 7.55 35.34
C HIS A 552 -25.07 6.81 34.58
N LEU A 553 -23.88 7.36 34.64
CA LEU A 553 -22.66 6.74 34.09
C LEU A 553 -22.18 5.64 35.05
N SER A 554 -22.08 4.38 34.54
CA SER A 554 -21.54 3.23 35.27
C SER A 554 -20.37 2.66 34.51
N TRP A 555 -19.21 3.31 34.69
CA TRP A 555 -18.02 2.99 33.91
C TRP A 555 -17.61 1.53 34.05
N LYS A 556 -17.62 0.79 32.95
CA LYS A 556 -17.18 -0.60 32.84
C LYS A 556 -15.71 -0.64 32.44
N ARG A 557 -14.95 -1.57 33.02
CA ARG A 557 -13.52 -1.77 32.77
C ARG A 557 -13.25 -3.21 32.40
N ALA A 558 -12.31 -3.40 31.50
CA ALA A 558 -11.85 -4.74 31.14
C ALA A 558 -10.37 -4.73 30.79
N ALA A 559 -9.71 -5.84 30.97
CA ALA A 559 -8.35 -6.05 30.50
C ALA A 559 -8.20 -7.46 29.95
N GLY A 560 -7.20 -7.65 29.11
CA GLY A 560 -6.98 -8.95 28.52
C GLY A 560 -5.67 -9.06 27.77
N THR A 561 -5.47 -10.24 27.22
CA THR A 561 -4.32 -10.58 26.40
C THR A 561 -4.76 -11.40 25.20
N GLY A 562 -3.96 -11.40 24.14
CA GLY A 562 -4.32 -12.17 22.95
C GLY A 562 -3.19 -12.32 21.96
N ILE A 563 -3.51 -13.05 20.90
CA ILE A 563 -2.61 -13.32 19.79
C ILE A 563 -3.19 -12.68 18.52
N ARG A 564 -2.29 -12.12 17.70
CA ARG A 564 -2.58 -11.58 16.39
C ARG A 564 -1.78 -12.35 15.36
N TRP A 565 -2.45 -12.82 14.33
CA TRP A 565 -1.80 -13.49 13.21
C TRP A 565 -2.12 -12.77 11.91
N SER A 566 -1.07 -12.25 11.26
CA SER A 566 -1.17 -11.70 9.91
C SER A 566 -1.23 -12.84 8.90
N SER A 567 -2.43 -13.38 8.69
CA SER A 567 -2.65 -14.48 7.76
C SER A 567 -2.70 -13.97 6.30
N PRO A 568 -2.50 -14.83 5.29
CA PRO A 568 -2.62 -14.46 3.87
C PRO A 568 -4.01 -13.92 3.49
N VAL A 569 -5.05 -14.28 4.27
CA VAL A 569 -6.45 -13.87 4.01
C VAL A 569 -6.90 -12.69 4.86
N GLY A 570 -6.04 -12.17 5.74
CA GLY A 570 -6.32 -11.04 6.60
C GLY A 570 -5.87 -11.26 8.05
N PRO A 571 -5.87 -10.21 8.89
CA PRO A 571 -5.50 -10.33 10.29
C PRO A 571 -6.55 -11.14 11.07
N ILE A 572 -6.07 -12.07 11.89
CA ILE A 572 -6.85 -12.88 12.83
C ILE A 572 -6.45 -12.48 14.24
N ARG A 573 -7.43 -12.20 15.08
CA ARG A 573 -7.25 -11.81 16.47
C ARG A 573 -7.98 -12.80 17.37
N LEU A 574 -7.27 -13.34 18.36
CA LEU A 574 -7.82 -14.18 19.41
C LEU A 574 -7.45 -13.55 20.75
N ASP A 575 -8.45 -13.11 21.49
CA ASP A 575 -8.32 -12.44 22.78
C ASP A 575 -8.99 -13.21 23.88
N VAL A 576 -8.43 -13.14 25.09
CA VAL A 576 -9.07 -13.53 26.35
C VAL A 576 -9.14 -12.26 27.20
N ALA A 577 -10.34 -11.88 27.60
CA ALA A 577 -10.63 -10.66 28.33
C ALA A 577 -11.45 -10.95 29.58
N HIS A 578 -11.22 -10.16 30.62
CA HIS A 578 -11.98 -10.17 31.86
C HIS A 578 -12.59 -8.79 32.10
N GLY A 579 -13.91 -8.76 32.35
CA GLY A 579 -14.64 -7.56 32.71
C GLY A 579 -14.72 -7.42 34.23
N PHE A 580 -14.13 -6.37 34.79
CA PHE A 580 -14.00 -6.20 36.26
C PHE A 580 -15.29 -5.78 36.97
N ASP A 581 -16.26 -5.27 36.23
CA ASP A 581 -17.51 -4.75 36.78
C ASP A 581 -18.71 -5.58 36.25
N ASN A 582 -18.48 -6.90 36.05
CA ASN A 582 -19.46 -7.90 35.62
C ASN A 582 -19.75 -8.85 36.77
N ASP A 583 -21.05 -9.15 37.04
CA ASP A 583 -21.46 -9.98 38.15
C ASP A 583 -21.04 -11.47 37.99
N ASP A 584 -20.78 -11.89 36.76
CA ASP A 584 -20.45 -13.31 36.43
C ASP A 584 -18.97 -13.64 36.59
N ASP A 585 -18.09 -12.70 36.86
CA ASP A 585 -16.62 -12.87 37.07
C ASP A 585 -15.89 -13.78 36.03
N ASP A 586 -16.46 -13.92 34.85
CA ASP A 586 -16.05 -14.86 33.82
C ASP A 586 -15.09 -14.24 32.79
N PHE A 587 -14.11 -15.05 32.35
CA PHE A 587 -13.29 -14.71 31.18
C PHE A 587 -14.08 -14.95 29.89
N ARG A 588 -13.99 -13.99 28.96
CA ARG A 588 -14.55 -14.12 27.62
C ARG A 588 -13.48 -14.28 26.57
N VAL A 589 -13.74 -15.16 25.62
CA VAL A 589 -12.88 -15.36 24.45
C VAL A 589 -13.48 -14.59 23.28
N HIS A 590 -12.65 -13.78 22.64
CA HIS A 590 -13.01 -13.00 21.47
C HIS A 590 -12.18 -13.44 20.27
N LEU A 591 -12.82 -13.88 19.20
CA LEU A 591 -12.18 -14.24 17.94
C LEU A 591 -12.71 -13.34 16.83
N THR A 592 -11.80 -12.63 16.15
CA THR A 592 -12.17 -11.70 15.09
C THR A 592 -11.30 -11.88 13.85
N LEU A 593 -11.92 -11.88 12.69
CA LEU A 593 -11.28 -11.89 11.37
C LEU A 593 -11.54 -10.53 10.70
N GLY A 594 -10.50 -9.76 10.39
CA GLY A 594 -10.65 -8.49 9.70
C GLY A 594 -9.67 -7.39 10.15
N PRO A 595 -9.70 -6.22 9.47
CA PRO A 595 -8.78 -5.11 9.75
C PRO A 595 -9.02 -4.50 11.14
N GLU A 596 -7.99 -3.81 11.67
CA GLU A 596 -8.01 -3.19 13.00
C GLU A 596 -8.52 -1.72 12.99
N LEU A 597 -8.56 -1.06 11.81
CA LEU A 597 -9.03 0.32 11.60
C LEU A 597 -10.25 0.40 10.71
#